data_7a7b71b0adfd6bb4cfa25740357783b2
#
_entry.id   7a7b71b0adfd6bb4cfa25740357783b2
#
_cell.length_a   1.000
_cell.length_b   1.000
_cell.length_c   1.000
_cell.angle_alpha   90.00
_cell.angle_beta   90.00
_cell.angle_gamma   90.00
#
_symmetry.space_group_name_H-M   'P 1'
#
loop_
_entity.id
_entity.type
_entity.pdbx_description
1 polymer ?
#
loop_
_entity_poly.entity_id
_entity_poly.type
_entity_poly.pdbx_seq_one_letter_code
_entity_poly.pdbx_strand_id
1 'polypeptide(L)'
;PGKPIPVDLSNPEQMDKLNALLPTGKKSADLSSLNAKDLTAQPGTPGLLTQVVTATPESLDLGAFSTSETGTGSVTLTNTSDTAVTIERAKASCGCTTSDFKQNTVLLPGESTDVSVTMNGKGRARKLSKTVTFSITGYPPLRVPVVAETIEYVTIDQNPIAIQTGEKFGTIIMTSIDDQPFTVTSILPAIAELPTEAATSQELQLNWEDFWDVVQTTKITIRLDHPLCSEITTNIRLSAEQRQRLNEIIKLRREGGVLPTKDPTRPLNGDQLTQYIKAGKGMQVIKYIEDGLGSYDAVNRGGVTLLSSAAEAGYPDTVIALIALGAQVERVDRVNRTPLMYAARSKNPETIQVLIDEGADIQSRDRLGNTPLSWASGFGIASGVQVLIDAGADANTVDTVLGYTPLIWAAGFGDTDSVAILLEAGADVSVNDLAEGRTPLMHAVRTGKIEAVALLIKAGAKVNGIDNKKSTALHIGAGSNNVTLDKIELLVASGVEVNAKNSSGETALDLAKLRTDDNGSMIVEYLSNLISSE
;
A
#
# COMPACT_ATOMS: atom_id res chain seq x y z
N PRO A 1 28.94 8.49 28.08
CA PRO A 1 27.72 8.15 27.38
C PRO A 1 26.71 7.73 28.47
N GLY A 2 25.70 8.60 28.67
CA GLY A 2 24.70 8.37 29.69
C GLY A 2 23.76 7.25 29.29
N LYS A 3 23.42 6.38 30.24
CA LYS A 3 22.41 5.31 30.04
C LYS A 3 21.05 5.93 29.73
N PRO A 4 20.26 5.36 28.81
CA PRO A 4 18.87 5.77 28.62
C PRO A 4 18.10 5.54 29.94
N ILE A 5 17.34 6.51 30.37
CA ILE A 5 16.44 6.37 31.53
C ILE A 5 15.21 5.59 31.04
N PRO A 6 14.84 4.48 31.68
CA PRO A 6 13.61 3.78 31.34
C PRO A 6 12.40 4.71 31.55
N VAL A 7 11.52 4.79 30.56
CA VAL A 7 10.26 5.53 30.65
C VAL A 7 9.18 4.57 31.14
N ASP A 8 8.76 4.72 32.39
CA ASP A 8 7.64 3.95 32.94
C ASP A 8 6.32 4.55 32.45
N LEU A 9 5.72 3.90 31.48
CA LEU A 9 4.43 4.30 30.88
C LEU A 9 3.23 4.08 31.85
N SER A 10 3.44 3.40 32.97
CA SER A 10 2.44 3.28 34.04
C SER A 10 2.53 4.44 35.06
N ASN A 11 3.62 5.21 35.03
CA ASN A 11 3.82 6.36 35.90
C ASN A 11 3.15 7.61 35.30
N PRO A 12 2.12 8.19 35.94
CA PRO A 12 1.40 9.36 35.44
C PRO A 12 2.34 10.55 35.12
N GLU A 13 3.40 10.76 35.92
CA GLU A 13 4.35 11.85 35.74
C GLU A 13 5.26 11.66 34.52
N GLN A 14 5.56 10.41 34.16
CA GLN A 14 6.32 10.08 32.96
C GLN A 14 5.42 10.06 31.73
N MET A 15 4.16 9.64 31.86
CA MET A 15 3.15 9.77 30.82
C MET A 15 2.82 11.24 30.54
N ASP A 16 2.78 12.10 31.56
CA ASP A 16 2.58 13.55 31.36
C ASP A 16 3.78 14.18 30.64
N LYS A 17 4.99 13.73 30.92
CA LYS A 17 6.19 14.14 30.16
C LYS A 17 6.18 13.62 28.72
N LEU A 18 5.71 12.40 28.50
CA LEU A 18 5.54 11.83 27.16
C LEU A 18 4.40 12.53 26.41
N ASN A 19 3.28 12.81 27.10
CA ASN A 19 2.14 13.55 26.55
C ASN A 19 2.46 15.03 26.30
N ALA A 20 3.36 15.64 27.10
CA ALA A 20 3.86 16.98 26.85
C ALA A 20 4.79 17.08 25.64
N LEU A 21 5.31 15.95 25.17
CA LEU A 21 6.10 15.83 23.94
C LEU A 21 5.22 15.53 22.69
N LEU A 22 3.90 15.34 22.90
CA LEU A 22 2.94 15.14 21.82
C LEU A 22 2.20 16.45 21.53
N PRO A 23 1.94 16.81 20.26
CA PRO A 23 1.18 18.02 19.91
C PRO A 23 -0.21 18.00 20.56
N THR A 24 -0.56 19.09 21.22
CA THR A 24 -1.85 19.27 21.88
C THR A 24 -2.99 19.21 20.87
N GLY A 25 -3.83 18.17 20.96
CA GLY A 25 -5.13 18.11 20.28
C GLY A 25 -5.40 16.94 19.37
N LYS A 26 -4.52 15.96 19.25
CA LYS A 26 -4.80 14.75 18.44
C LYS A 26 -4.96 13.50 19.31
N LYS A 27 -6.10 12.84 19.18
CA LYS A 27 -6.31 11.48 19.67
C LYS A 27 -5.52 10.50 18.80
N SER A 28 -4.68 9.74 19.42
CA SER A 28 -4.08 8.41 19.15
C SER A 28 -4.06 7.78 17.73
N ALA A 29 -3.96 8.50 16.63
CA ALA A 29 -4.02 7.85 15.32
C ALA A 29 -2.85 8.11 14.36
N ASP A 30 -1.83 8.91 14.72
CA ASP A 30 -0.82 9.26 13.71
C ASP A 30 0.60 9.43 14.28
N LEU A 31 1.35 8.31 14.39
CA LEU A 31 2.80 8.35 14.67
C LEU A 31 3.62 8.76 13.45
N SER A 32 3.08 8.70 12.25
CA SER A 32 3.79 9.12 11.03
C SER A 32 3.97 10.64 10.95
N SER A 33 3.31 11.40 11.83
CA SER A 33 3.32 12.87 11.88
C SER A 33 4.13 13.49 13.02
N LEU A 34 4.89 12.70 13.79
CA LEU A 34 5.76 13.29 14.82
C LEU A 34 6.94 13.99 14.15
N ASN A 35 6.93 15.32 14.20
CA ASN A 35 8.05 16.14 13.78
C ASN A 35 9.11 16.14 14.90
N ALA A 36 10.39 16.07 14.58
CA ALA A 36 11.47 16.11 15.57
C ALA A 36 11.47 17.38 16.45
N LYS A 37 10.72 18.43 16.05
CA LYS A 37 10.43 19.62 16.87
C LYS A 37 9.62 19.32 18.13
N ASP A 38 8.83 18.25 18.13
CA ASP A 38 7.97 17.89 19.26
C ASP A 38 8.76 17.22 20.41
N LEU A 39 10.04 16.95 20.15
CA LEU A 39 11.00 16.38 21.12
C LEU A 39 12.07 17.44 21.47
N THR A 40 11.67 18.53 22.11
CA THR A 40 12.63 19.55 22.56
C THR A 40 13.51 19.02 23.68
N ALA A 41 14.79 18.81 23.39
CA ALA A 41 15.80 18.47 24.38
C ALA A 41 16.07 19.66 25.32
N GLN A 42 16.14 19.39 26.62
CA GLN A 42 16.73 20.31 27.58
C GLN A 42 18.24 20.45 27.28
N PRO A 43 18.86 21.62 27.46
CA PRO A 43 20.30 21.80 27.25
C PRO A 43 21.09 20.89 28.22
N GLY A 44 21.79 19.90 27.66
CA GLY A 44 22.68 19.03 28.43
C GLY A 44 22.53 17.53 28.24
N THR A 45 21.58 17.03 27.42
CA THR A 45 21.43 15.60 27.16
C THR A 45 22.13 15.24 25.84
N PRO A 46 23.18 14.41 25.82
CA PRO A 46 23.78 13.92 24.58
C PRO A 46 22.86 12.86 23.98
N GLY A 47 22.31 13.09 22.76
CA GLY A 47 21.70 12.01 22.00
C GLY A 47 20.48 12.28 21.16
N LEU A 48 19.71 13.36 21.35
CA LEU A 48 18.68 13.72 20.39
C LEU A 48 19.22 14.79 19.43
N LEU A 49 19.44 14.39 18.18
CA LEU A 49 19.75 15.33 17.10
C LEU A 49 18.53 16.24 16.90
N THR A 50 18.65 17.51 17.23
CA THR A 50 17.60 18.52 16.99
C THR A 50 17.42 18.71 15.49
N GLN A 51 16.17 18.96 15.08
CA GLN A 51 15.88 19.34 13.70
C GLN A 51 16.61 20.65 13.35
N VAL A 52 17.45 20.61 12.35
CA VAL A 52 18.26 21.75 11.90
C VAL A 52 17.74 22.41 10.62
N VAL A 53 16.75 21.80 9.97
CA VAL A 53 16.06 22.37 8.81
C VAL A 53 14.58 22.47 9.15
N THR A 54 14.00 23.63 8.95
CA THR A 54 12.58 23.88 9.12
C THR A 54 11.89 24.05 7.79
N ALA A 55 10.60 23.73 7.73
CA ALA A 55 9.75 23.96 6.57
C ALA A 55 8.72 25.06 6.88
N THR A 56 8.52 25.96 5.93
CA THR A 56 7.48 26.99 6.01
C THR A 56 6.66 26.98 4.72
N PRO A 57 5.36 26.66 4.78
CA PRO A 57 4.61 26.22 5.94
C PRO A 57 5.03 24.82 6.46
N GLU A 58 4.78 24.52 7.72
CA GLU A 58 5.07 23.20 8.32
C GLU A 58 4.18 22.08 7.73
N SER A 59 3.02 22.44 7.22
CA SER A 59 2.11 21.57 6.45
C SER A 59 1.62 22.35 5.23
N LEU A 60 1.73 21.75 4.07
CA LEU A 60 1.33 22.36 2.80
C LEU A 60 -0.10 21.94 2.46
N ASP A 61 -1.01 22.91 2.44
CA ASP A 61 -2.37 22.71 1.93
C ASP A 61 -2.43 23.20 0.47
N LEU A 62 -2.74 22.27 -0.44
CA LEU A 62 -2.87 22.56 -1.87
C LEU A 62 -4.30 22.99 -2.24
N GLY A 63 -5.20 23.09 -1.23
CA GLY A 63 -6.59 23.44 -1.43
C GLY A 63 -7.39 22.36 -2.16
N ALA A 64 -8.47 22.80 -2.78
CA ALA A 64 -9.34 21.95 -3.58
C ALA A 64 -9.01 22.12 -5.07
N PHE A 65 -8.93 20.99 -5.79
CA PHE A 65 -8.72 20.98 -7.23
C PHE A 65 -9.44 19.80 -7.89
N SER A 66 -9.59 19.85 -9.20
CA SER A 66 -10.27 18.80 -9.95
C SER A 66 -9.57 17.44 -9.83
N THR A 67 -10.37 16.37 -9.91
CA THR A 67 -9.86 14.98 -9.97
C THR A 67 -8.95 14.73 -11.17
N SER A 68 -9.07 15.52 -12.24
CA SER A 68 -8.24 15.45 -13.47
C SER A 68 -7.03 16.39 -13.45
N GLU A 69 -6.95 17.29 -12.48
CA GLU A 69 -5.92 18.30 -12.40
C GLU A 69 -4.86 17.99 -11.34
N THR A 70 -3.90 18.90 -11.24
CA THR A 70 -2.77 18.79 -10.33
C THR A 70 -2.76 20.00 -9.41
N GLY A 71 -2.89 19.77 -8.11
CA GLY A 71 -2.66 20.81 -7.10
C GLY A 71 -1.15 21.08 -6.97
N THR A 72 -0.76 22.35 -6.92
CA THR A 72 0.64 22.75 -6.79
C THR A 72 0.78 23.80 -5.69
N GLY A 73 1.82 23.66 -4.88
CA GLY A 73 2.19 24.63 -3.85
C GLY A 73 3.68 24.59 -3.59
N SER A 74 4.18 25.48 -2.76
CA SER A 74 5.60 25.53 -2.42
C SER A 74 5.82 25.51 -0.91
N VAL A 75 6.97 24.94 -0.53
CA VAL A 75 7.46 24.95 0.85
C VAL A 75 8.89 25.49 0.85
N THR A 76 9.17 26.42 1.74
CA THR A 76 10.52 26.98 1.95
C THR A 76 11.23 26.17 3.02
N LEU A 77 12.38 25.59 2.70
CA LEU A 77 13.25 24.87 3.63
C LEU A 77 14.36 25.83 4.10
N THR A 78 14.49 26.01 5.42
CA THR A 78 15.48 26.93 6.01
C THR A 78 16.42 26.17 6.93
N ASN A 79 17.73 26.36 6.77
CA ASN A 79 18.73 25.88 7.73
C ASN A 79 18.73 26.81 8.96
N THR A 80 18.31 26.28 10.10
CA THR A 80 18.25 27.02 11.37
C THR A 80 19.45 26.75 12.30
N SER A 81 20.43 25.96 11.82
CA SER A 81 21.66 25.69 12.57
C SER A 81 22.76 26.71 12.25
N ASP A 82 23.83 26.67 13.01
CA ASP A 82 25.03 27.49 12.85
C ASP A 82 26.07 26.87 11.91
N THR A 83 25.76 25.73 11.29
CA THR A 83 26.63 25.00 10.36
C THR A 83 25.94 24.74 9.03
N ALA A 84 26.72 24.53 7.97
CA ALA A 84 26.17 24.13 6.67
C ALA A 84 25.53 22.74 6.76
N VAL A 85 24.33 22.59 6.18
CA VAL A 85 23.55 21.36 6.16
C VAL A 85 23.29 20.90 4.74
N THR A 86 23.47 19.61 4.48
CA THR A 86 23.16 19.01 3.18
C THR A 86 21.83 18.27 3.24
N ILE A 87 20.90 18.66 2.37
CA ILE A 87 19.65 17.92 2.13
C ILE A 87 19.89 17.00 0.94
N GLU A 88 19.95 15.70 1.18
CA GLU A 88 20.33 14.70 0.18
C GLU A 88 19.27 14.50 -0.88
N ARG A 89 18.02 14.35 -0.46
CA ARG A 89 16.88 14.05 -1.35
C ARG A 89 15.54 14.37 -0.72
N ALA A 90 14.55 14.57 -1.58
CA ALA A 90 13.13 14.56 -1.22
C ALA A 90 12.49 13.26 -1.70
N LYS A 91 11.63 12.65 -0.88
CA LYS A 91 10.85 11.46 -1.23
C LYS A 91 9.39 11.67 -0.82
N ALA A 92 8.48 11.59 -1.77
CA ALA A 92 7.05 11.57 -1.51
C ALA A 92 6.58 10.18 -1.08
N SER A 93 5.55 10.12 -0.25
CA SER A 93 4.96 8.87 0.25
C SER A 93 4.19 8.08 -0.82
N CYS A 94 3.87 8.69 -1.98
CA CYS A 94 3.25 8.01 -3.12
C CYS A 94 3.72 8.60 -4.46
N GLY A 95 3.52 7.84 -5.55
CA GLY A 95 3.76 8.33 -6.91
C GLY A 95 2.78 9.41 -7.41
N CYS A 96 1.76 9.76 -6.61
CA CYS A 96 0.82 10.84 -6.91
C CYS A 96 1.33 12.22 -6.48
N THR A 97 2.41 12.28 -5.71
CA THR A 97 3.02 13.52 -5.22
C THR A 97 4.46 13.56 -5.70
N THR A 98 4.87 14.68 -6.26
CA THR A 98 6.24 14.93 -6.75
C THR A 98 6.76 16.25 -6.21
N SER A 99 8.07 16.41 -6.20
CA SER A 99 8.72 17.69 -5.88
C SER A 99 9.84 17.97 -6.89
N ASP A 100 10.14 19.24 -7.11
CA ASP A 100 11.23 19.73 -7.96
C ASP A 100 12.57 19.85 -7.23
N PHE A 101 12.66 19.29 -6.02
CA PHE A 101 13.82 19.39 -5.16
C PHE A 101 15.10 18.84 -5.84
N LYS A 102 16.16 19.65 -5.83
CA LYS A 102 17.48 19.25 -6.32
C LYS A 102 18.24 18.46 -5.25
N GLN A 103 18.65 17.24 -5.60
CA GLN A 103 19.40 16.37 -4.69
C GLN A 103 20.74 16.99 -4.28
N ASN A 104 21.17 16.73 -3.04
CA ASN A 104 22.40 17.21 -2.44
C ASN A 104 22.49 18.76 -2.36
N THR A 105 21.35 19.42 -2.13
CA THR A 105 21.33 20.87 -1.89
C THR A 105 22.00 21.18 -0.55
N VAL A 106 23.00 22.06 -0.58
CA VAL A 106 23.69 22.55 0.62
C VAL A 106 23.09 23.88 1.00
N LEU A 107 22.68 24.03 2.26
CA LEU A 107 22.20 25.31 2.82
C LEU A 107 23.18 25.78 3.89
N LEU A 108 23.68 27.00 3.73
CA LEU A 108 24.48 27.70 4.74
C LEU A 108 23.60 28.11 5.94
N PRO A 109 24.17 28.46 7.09
CA PRO A 109 23.41 28.96 8.24
C PRO A 109 22.47 30.11 7.86
N GLY A 110 21.17 29.94 8.14
CA GLY A 110 20.13 30.91 7.79
C GLY A 110 19.69 30.92 6.33
N GLU A 111 20.30 30.13 5.46
CA GLU A 111 19.93 30.05 4.05
C GLU A 111 18.65 29.22 3.85
N SER A 112 17.88 29.58 2.84
CA SER A 112 16.61 28.96 2.50
C SER A 112 16.57 28.54 1.02
N THR A 113 15.76 27.51 0.73
CA THR A 113 15.43 27.09 -0.64
C THR A 113 13.94 26.79 -0.75
N ASP A 114 13.34 27.20 -1.85
CA ASP A 114 11.94 26.89 -2.15
C ASP A 114 11.85 25.57 -2.90
N VAL A 115 10.85 24.78 -2.57
CA VAL A 115 10.57 23.48 -3.19
C VAL A 115 9.12 23.46 -3.61
N SER A 116 8.85 23.33 -4.91
CA SER A 116 7.51 23.13 -5.41
C SER A 116 7.08 21.68 -5.19
N VAL A 117 5.86 21.50 -4.71
CA VAL A 117 5.23 20.19 -4.51
C VAL A 117 3.97 20.13 -5.33
N THR A 118 3.82 19.09 -6.14
CA THR A 118 2.63 18.83 -6.95
C THR A 118 1.97 17.53 -6.54
N MET A 119 0.64 17.52 -6.53
CA MET A 119 -0.17 16.34 -6.22
C MET A 119 -1.27 16.15 -7.27
N ASN A 120 -1.36 14.92 -7.82
CA ASN A 120 -2.36 14.55 -8.82
C ASN A 120 -3.61 13.97 -8.16
N GLY A 121 -4.79 14.37 -8.61
CA GLY A 121 -6.09 13.95 -8.08
C GLY A 121 -6.45 12.48 -8.32
N LYS A 122 -5.88 11.83 -9.33
CA LYS A 122 -6.12 10.42 -9.72
C LYS A 122 -7.59 10.04 -9.93
N GLY A 123 -8.38 10.94 -10.50
CA GLY A 123 -9.73 10.62 -11.01
C GLY A 123 -10.79 10.26 -9.97
N ARG A 124 -10.61 10.56 -8.68
CA ARG A 124 -11.62 10.34 -7.62
C ARG A 124 -11.71 11.53 -6.68
N ALA A 125 -12.94 11.95 -6.36
CA ALA A 125 -13.20 12.98 -5.35
C ALA A 125 -12.89 12.44 -3.95
N ARG A 126 -11.91 13.03 -3.25
CA ARG A 126 -11.51 12.62 -1.90
C ARG A 126 -10.58 13.62 -1.24
N LYS A 127 -10.49 13.54 0.08
CA LYS A 127 -9.41 14.19 0.82
C LYS A 127 -8.11 13.39 0.66
N LEU A 128 -7.05 14.08 0.30
CA LEU A 128 -5.72 13.53 0.11
C LEU A 128 -4.82 14.00 1.26
N SER A 129 -4.10 13.08 1.88
CA SER A 129 -3.06 13.39 2.85
C SER A 129 -1.81 12.58 2.52
N LYS A 130 -0.72 13.25 2.25
CA LYS A 130 0.56 12.67 1.85
C LYS A 130 1.69 13.35 2.60
N THR A 131 2.90 12.80 2.51
CA THR A 131 4.08 13.36 3.17
C THR A 131 5.22 13.44 2.19
N VAL A 132 5.90 14.56 2.15
CA VAL A 132 7.21 14.71 1.51
C VAL A 132 8.27 14.65 2.60
N THR A 133 9.21 13.72 2.48
CA THR A 133 10.30 13.51 3.43
C THR A 133 11.62 13.97 2.82
N PHE A 134 12.30 14.88 3.50
CA PHE A 134 13.62 15.39 3.14
C PHE A 134 14.68 14.71 4.01
N SER A 135 15.56 13.93 3.39
CA SER A 135 16.69 13.29 4.09
C SER A 135 17.82 14.29 4.28
N ILE A 136 18.30 14.45 5.51
CA ILE A 136 19.31 15.45 5.89
C ILE A 136 20.53 14.69 6.43
N THR A 137 21.71 14.96 5.86
CA THR A 137 22.95 14.28 6.27
C THR A 137 23.26 14.51 7.74
N GLY A 138 23.33 13.41 8.52
CA GLY A 138 23.67 13.47 9.94
C GLY A 138 22.55 13.94 10.86
N TYR A 139 21.33 14.15 10.38
CA TYR A 139 20.18 14.65 11.15
C TYR A 139 18.91 13.85 10.85
N PRO A 140 17.90 13.92 11.75
CA PRO A 140 16.61 13.32 11.48
C PRO A 140 15.96 13.88 10.20
N PRO A 141 15.23 13.06 9.43
CA PRO A 141 14.57 13.53 8.23
C PRO A 141 13.43 14.51 8.58
N LEU A 142 13.34 15.60 7.81
CA LEU A 142 12.21 16.53 7.88
C LEU A 142 11.04 15.97 7.10
N ARG A 143 9.87 15.93 7.72
CA ARG A 143 8.61 15.47 7.10
C ARG A 143 7.64 16.62 6.97
N VAL A 144 7.20 16.90 5.75
CA VAL A 144 6.22 17.94 5.44
C VAL A 144 4.93 17.26 5.00
N PRO A 145 3.86 17.32 5.81
CA PRO A 145 2.54 16.87 5.40
C PRO A 145 2.03 17.72 4.23
N VAL A 146 1.43 17.07 3.24
CA VAL A 146 0.78 17.73 2.10
C VAL A 146 -0.66 17.26 2.06
N VAL A 147 -1.58 18.18 2.21
CA VAL A 147 -3.02 17.90 2.18
C VAL A 147 -3.66 18.58 0.99
N ALA A 148 -4.73 17.97 0.47
CA ALA A 148 -5.52 18.50 -0.61
C ALA A 148 -6.93 17.91 -0.56
N GLU A 149 -7.85 18.52 -1.28
CA GLU A 149 -9.16 17.95 -1.56
C GLU A 149 -9.36 17.87 -3.07
N THR A 150 -9.69 16.69 -3.59
CA THR A 150 -10.04 16.56 -5.00
C THR A 150 -11.55 16.56 -5.15
N ILE A 151 -12.04 17.36 -6.09
CA ILE A 151 -13.46 17.56 -6.35
C ILE A 151 -13.75 17.13 -7.79
N GLU A 152 -14.87 16.43 -7.98
CA GLU A 152 -15.37 16.08 -9.29
C GLU A 152 -16.37 17.19 -9.70
N TYR A 153 -15.91 18.16 -10.49
CA TYR A 153 -16.73 19.31 -10.87
C TYR A 153 -17.74 19.02 -11.97
N VAL A 154 -17.48 17.98 -12.78
CA VAL A 154 -18.44 17.49 -13.78
C VAL A 154 -18.64 16.00 -13.55
N THR A 155 -19.88 15.58 -13.40
CA THR A 155 -20.29 14.20 -13.17
C THR A 155 -20.87 13.58 -14.44
N ILE A 156 -20.78 12.26 -14.55
CA ILE A 156 -21.41 11.46 -15.61
C ILE A 156 -22.51 10.60 -14.96
N ASP A 157 -23.70 10.59 -15.55
CA ASP A 157 -24.85 9.83 -15.05
C ASP A 157 -24.64 8.31 -15.06
N GLN A 158 -23.75 7.82 -15.94
CA GLN A 158 -23.38 6.40 -16.04
C GLN A 158 -21.86 6.24 -15.89
N ASN A 159 -21.42 5.68 -14.79
CA ASN A 159 -20.01 5.34 -14.56
C ASN A 159 -19.91 4.01 -13.80
N PRO A 160 -19.49 2.90 -14.41
CA PRO A 160 -19.05 2.75 -15.82
C PRO A 160 -20.21 2.76 -16.84
N ILE A 161 -19.89 3.19 -18.06
CA ILE A 161 -20.84 3.22 -19.17
C ILE A 161 -21.08 1.80 -19.68
N ALA A 162 -22.32 1.35 -19.77
CA ALA A 162 -22.67 0.03 -20.28
C ALA A 162 -23.11 0.11 -21.75
N ILE A 163 -22.52 -0.72 -22.62
CA ILE A 163 -23.02 -0.92 -23.99
C ILE A 163 -24.15 -1.94 -23.95
N GLN A 164 -25.37 -1.54 -24.30
CA GLN A 164 -26.48 -2.46 -24.39
C GLN A 164 -26.44 -3.26 -25.68
N THR A 165 -26.79 -4.56 -25.59
CA THR A 165 -26.74 -5.45 -26.75
C THR A 165 -27.78 -5.05 -27.81
N GLY A 166 -27.31 -4.83 -29.03
CA GLY A 166 -28.16 -4.45 -30.16
C GLY A 166 -28.38 -2.94 -30.35
N GLU A 167 -27.90 -2.10 -29.44
CA GLU A 167 -27.95 -0.66 -29.61
C GLU A 167 -26.75 -0.15 -30.42
N LYS A 168 -27.00 0.78 -31.34
CA LYS A 168 -25.97 1.46 -32.13
C LYS A 168 -25.37 2.65 -31.38
N PHE A 169 -26.18 3.27 -30.55
CA PHE A 169 -25.86 4.48 -29.82
C PHE A 169 -26.10 4.29 -28.33
N GLY A 170 -25.31 4.97 -27.52
CA GLY A 170 -25.55 5.14 -26.10
C GLY A 170 -25.50 6.61 -25.74
N THR A 171 -26.28 7.00 -24.76
CA THR A 171 -26.34 8.40 -24.32
C THR A 171 -25.69 8.49 -22.93
N ILE A 172 -24.85 9.49 -22.73
CA ILE A 172 -24.36 9.90 -21.40
C ILE A 172 -24.72 11.37 -21.18
N ILE A 173 -25.08 11.66 -19.93
CA ILE A 173 -25.35 13.04 -19.50
C ILE A 173 -24.22 13.45 -18.54
N MET A 174 -23.56 14.54 -18.87
CA MET A 174 -22.57 15.17 -18.03
C MET A 174 -23.15 16.44 -17.42
N THR A 175 -22.98 16.62 -16.11
CA THR A 175 -23.54 17.75 -15.39
C THR A 175 -22.48 18.44 -14.54
N SER A 176 -22.36 19.76 -14.69
CA SER A 176 -21.57 20.60 -13.80
C SER A 176 -22.22 20.66 -12.43
N ILE A 177 -21.45 20.49 -11.37
CA ILE A 177 -21.93 20.59 -9.98
C ILE A 177 -21.79 22.01 -9.40
N ASP A 178 -21.05 22.87 -10.07
CA ASP A 178 -20.83 24.28 -9.67
C ASP A 178 -21.57 25.27 -10.57
N ASP A 179 -22.53 24.77 -11.35
CA ASP A 179 -23.37 25.54 -12.30
C ASP A 179 -22.55 26.34 -13.33
N GLN A 180 -21.28 26.01 -13.56
CA GLN A 180 -20.47 26.59 -14.63
C GLN A 180 -20.77 25.89 -15.95
N PRO A 181 -21.08 26.66 -17.03
CA PRO A 181 -21.26 26.06 -18.34
C PRO A 181 -19.91 25.55 -18.88
N PHE A 182 -19.97 24.46 -19.64
CA PHE A 182 -18.80 23.84 -20.29
C PHE A 182 -19.16 23.29 -21.65
N THR A 183 -18.17 23.11 -22.53
CA THR A 183 -18.29 22.34 -23.77
C THR A 183 -17.39 21.12 -23.70
N VAL A 184 -17.69 20.10 -24.50
CA VAL A 184 -16.83 18.95 -24.72
C VAL A 184 -15.90 19.26 -25.86
N THR A 185 -14.62 19.37 -25.60
CA THR A 185 -13.60 19.75 -26.60
C THR A 185 -13.04 18.55 -27.35
N SER A 186 -13.00 17.38 -26.72
CA SER A 186 -12.65 16.12 -27.39
C SER A 186 -13.14 14.91 -26.60
N ILE A 187 -13.29 13.79 -27.31
CA ILE A 187 -13.52 12.47 -26.73
C ILE A 187 -12.54 11.46 -27.33
N LEU A 188 -11.93 10.62 -26.50
CA LEU A 188 -10.98 9.59 -26.90
C LEU A 188 -11.41 8.23 -26.35
N PRO A 189 -11.65 7.23 -27.23
CA PRO A 189 -11.64 7.31 -28.69
C PRO A 189 -12.73 8.24 -29.24
N ALA A 190 -12.56 8.76 -30.46
CA ALA A 190 -13.50 9.67 -31.11
C ALA A 190 -14.77 8.90 -31.56
N ILE A 191 -15.76 8.83 -30.68
CA ILE A 191 -16.98 8.01 -30.82
C ILE A 191 -18.26 8.81 -30.60
N ALA A 192 -18.17 10.13 -30.63
CA ALA A 192 -19.33 11.00 -30.51
C ALA A 192 -19.16 12.29 -31.34
N GLU A 193 -20.26 12.85 -31.81
CA GLU A 193 -20.31 14.24 -32.25
C GLU A 193 -20.23 15.15 -31.02
N LEU A 194 -19.45 16.21 -31.12
CA LEU A 194 -19.23 17.11 -29.99
C LEU A 194 -20.25 18.24 -29.99
N PRO A 195 -20.83 18.61 -28.84
CA PRO A 195 -21.68 19.77 -28.72
C PRO A 195 -20.92 21.06 -29.01
N THR A 196 -21.57 22.00 -29.69
CA THR A 196 -20.97 23.28 -30.11
C THR A 196 -21.23 24.42 -29.14
N GLU A 197 -22.20 24.28 -28.25
CA GLU A 197 -22.60 25.31 -27.28
C GLU A 197 -22.27 24.89 -25.85
N ALA A 198 -21.84 25.85 -25.04
CA ALA A 198 -21.58 25.61 -23.63
C ALA A 198 -22.92 25.52 -22.86
N ALA A 199 -23.02 24.54 -21.96
CA ALA A 199 -24.15 24.37 -21.07
C ALA A 199 -23.70 23.77 -19.72
N THR A 200 -24.50 23.94 -18.68
CA THR A 200 -24.28 23.32 -17.38
C THR A 200 -24.57 21.82 -17.36
N SER A 201 -25.28 21.33 -18.38
CA SER A 201 -25.49 19.91 -18.64
C SER A 201 -25.31 19.64 -20.12
N GLN A 202 -24.51 18.63 -20.45
CA GLN A 202 -24.21 18.21 -21.82
C GLN A 202 -24.66 16.77 -22.03
N GLU A 203 -25.37 16.53 -23.11
CA GLU A 203 -25.73 15.19 -23.56
C GLU A 203 -24.81 14.77 -24.71
N LEU A 204 -24.13 13.63 -24.56
CA LEU A 204 -23.32 13.03 -25.60
C LEU A 204 -23.96 11.74 -26.09
N GLN A 205 -24.19 11.66 -27.38
CA GLN A 205 -24.58 10.44 -28.03
C GLN A 205 -23.34 9.69 -28.52
N LEU A 206 -23.02 8.58 -27.86
CA LEU A 206 -21.85 7.75 -28.16
C LEU A 206 -22.20 6.77 -29.28
N ASN A 207 -21.43 6.76 -30.35
CA ASN A 207 -21.57 5.81 -31.44
C ASN A 207 -20.77 4.55 -31.17
N TRP A 208 -21.45 3.43 -30.92
CA TRP A 208 -20.78 2.17 -30.62
C TRP A 208 -20.15 1.51 -31.85
N GLU A 209 -20.61 1.80 -33.06
CA GLU A 209 -19.96 1.33 -34.28
C GLU A 209 -18.59 1.98 -34.42
N ASP A 210 -18.50 3.30 -34.27
CA ASP A 210 -17.20 4.02 -34.25
C ASP A 210 -16.30 3.57 -33.11
N PHE A 211 -16.87 3.26 -31.93
CA PHE A 211 -16.09 2.70 -30.82
C PHE A 211 -15.37 1.41 -31.24
N TRP A 212 -16.09 0.47 -31.85
CA TRP A 212 -15.48 -0.80 -32.27
C TRP A 212 -14.43 -0.60 -33.36
N ASP A 213 -14.55 0.43 -34.16
CA ASP A 213 -13.59 0.75 -35.23
C ASP A 213 -12.28 1.35 -34.70
N VAL A 214 -12.30 2.05 -33.56
CA VAL A 214 -11.13 2.77 -33.06
C VAL A 214 -10.63 2.26 -31.69
N VAL A 215 -11.39 1.39 -31.03
CA VAL A 215 -11.09 0.95 -29.66
C VAL A 215 -9.74 0.24 -29.54
N GLN A 216 -8.98 0.67 -28.56
CA GLN A 216 -7.74 0.02 -28.08
C GLN A 216 -7.83 -0.33 -26.58
N THR A 217 -8.80 0.24 -25.89
CA THR A 217 -9.00 0.13 -24.44
C THR A 217 -10.46 0.36 -24.10
N THR A 218 -10.94 -0.14 -22.99
CA THR A 218 -12.28 0.15 -22.46
C THR A 218 -12.39 1.53 -21.80
N LYS A 219 -11.31 2.29 -21.76
CA LYS A 219 -11.25 3.61 -21.15
C LYS A 219 -11.71 4.68 -22.16
N ILE A 220 -12.62 5.55 -21.74
CA ILE A 220 -12.99 6.76 -22.45
C ILE A 220 -12.43 7.96 -21.69
N THR A 221 -11.78 8.85 -22.42
CA THR A 221 -11.30 10.13 -21.91
C THR A 221 -12.06 11.26 -22.60
N ILE A 222 -12.73 12.11 -21.82
CA ILE A 222 -13.51 13.25 -22.30
C ILE A 222 -12.83 14.52 -21.83
N ARG A 223 -12.43 15.39 -22.74
CA ARG A 223 -11.85 16.70 -22.43
C ARG A 223 -12.90 17.79 -22.51
N LEU A 224 -12.81 18.71 -21.58
CA LEU A 224 -13.75 19.78 -21.35
C LEU A 224 -13.03 21.12 -21.34
N ASP A 225 -13.75 22.19 -21.61
CA ASP A 225 -13.30 23.57 -21.36
C ASP A 225 -13.80 24.12 -20.00
N HIS A 226 -14.28 23.24 -19.14
CA HIS A 226 -14.71 23.64 -17.80
C HIS A 226 -13.52 24.21 -16.99
N PRO A 227 -13.68 25.38 -16.31
CA PRO A 227 -12.58 26.09 -15.65
C PRO A 227 -11.84 25.25 -14.61
N LEU A 228 -12.54 24.32 -13.96
CA LEU A 228 -12.02 23.50 -12.85
C LEU A 228 -12.01 21.99 -13.16
N CYS A 229 -12.30 21.60 -14.41
CA CYS A 229 -12.31 20.20 -14.81
C CYS A 229 -11.99 20.05 -16.31
N SER A 230 -10.71 19.90 -16.61
CA SER A 230 -10.25 19.80 -18.01
C SER A 230 -10.44 18.42 -18.64
N GLU A 231 -10.61 17.36 -17.82
CA GLU A 231 -10.71 15.99 -18.32
C GLU A 231 -11.48 15.09 -17.36
N ILE A 232 -12.31 14.22 -17.92
CA ILE A 232 -12.99 13.13 -17.21
C ILE A 232 -12.59 11.81 -17.85
N THR A 233 -12.33 10.81 -17.02
CA THR A 233 -12.08 9.44 -17.47
C THR A 233 -13.12 8.50 -16.90
N THR A 234 -13.74 7.70 -17.77
CA THR A 234 -14.68 6.64 -17.40
C THR A 234 -14.35 5.34 -18.13
N ASN A 235 -14.86 4.23 -17.64
CA ASN A 235 -14.68 2.92 -18.27
C ASN A 235 -15.96 2.46 -18.95
N ILE A 236 -15.82 1.66 -20.00
CA ILE A 236 -16.94 0.96 -20.63
C ILE A 236 -17.03 -0.44 -20.02
N ARG A 237 -18.21 -0.78 -19.50
CA ARG A 237 -18.52 -2.13 -19.05
C ARG A 237 -18.98 -2.95 -20.25
N LEU A 238 -18.23 -3.98 -20.57
CA LEU A 238 -18.52 -4.91 -21.66
C LEU A 238 -19.17 -6.20 -21.15
N SER A 239 -20.17 -6.72 -21.90
CA SER A 239 -20.65 -8.09 -21.72
C SER A 239 -19.58 -9.10 -22.14
N ALA A 240 -19.77 -10.40 -21.83
CA ALA A 240 -18.84 -11.45 -22.23
C ALA A 240 -18.67 -11.51 -23.78
N GLU A 241 -19.76 -11.36 -24.51
CA GLU A 241 -19.78 -11.35 -25.98
C GLU A 241 -19.08 -10.12 -26.56
N GLN A 242 -19.31 -8.94 -25.96
CA GLN A 242 -18.65 -7.71 -26.34
C GLN A 242 -17.14 -7.73 -26.04
N ARG A 243 -16.73 -8.39 -24.97
CA ARG A 243 -15.31 -8.62 -24.67
C ARG A 243 -14.65 -9.53 -25.70
N GLN A 244 -15.35 -10.55 -26.15
CA GLN A 244 -14.87 -11.41 -27.23
C GLN A 244 -14.65 -10.59 -28.52
N ARG A 245 -15.61 -9.72 -28.88
CA ARG A 245 -15.49 -8.81 -30.02
C ARG A 245 -14.29 -7.85 -29.86
N LEU A 246 -14.10 -7.26 -28.67
CA LEU A 246 -12.93 -6.42 -28.38
C LEU A 246 -11.61 -7.17 -28.61
N ASN A 247 -11.55 -8.42 -28.20
CA ASN A 247 -10.36 -9.25 -28.41
C ASN A 247 -10.05 -9.50 -29.87
N GLU A 248 -11.07 -9.79 -30.68
CA GLU A 248 -10.92 -9.96 -32.11
C GLU A 248 -10.35 -8.70 -32.77
N ILE A 249 -10.84 -7.52 -32.35
CA ILE A 249 -10.36 -6.22 -32.84
C ILE A 249 -8.92 -5.95 -32.38
N ILE A 250 -8.61 -6.19 -31.11
CA ILE A 250 -7.26 -6.03 -30.58
C ILE A 250 -6.30 -7.02 -31.26
N LYS A 251 -6.74 -8.25 -31.54
CA LYS A 251 -5.98 -9.25 -32.28
C LYS A 251 -5.53 -8.72 -33.65
N LEU A 252 -6.43 -8.15 -34.41
CA LEU A 252 -6.14 -7.62 -35.75
C LEU A 252 -5.15 -6.43 -35.74
N ARG A 253 -5.01 -5.73 -34.60
CA ARG A 253 -4.18 -4.52 -34.45
C ARG A 253 -2.83 -4.76 -33.78
N ARG A 254 -2.58 -5.96 -33.24
CA ARG A 254 -1.33 -6.23 -32.50
C ARG A 254 -0.17 -6.52 -33.45
N GLU A 255 0.88 -5.72 -33.29
CA GLU A 255 2.23 -6.06 -33.70
C GLU A 255 2.92 -6.79 -32.53
N GLY A 256 2.83 -8.10 -32.42
CA GLY A 256 3.48 -8.89 -31.38
C GLY A 256 4.46 -9.90 -31.99
N GLY A 257 5.61 -10.05 -31.38
CA GLY A 257 6.57 -11.08 -31.76
C GLY A 257 6.01 -12.50 -31.49
N VAL A 258 6.36 -13.47 -32.30
CA VAL A 258 6.01 -14.86 -32.11
C VAL A 258 6.85 -15.44 -30.95
N LEU A 259 6.22 -16.22 -30.06
CA LEU A 259 6.98 -16.97 -29.05
C LEU A 259 7.90 -17.99 -29.74
N PRO A 260 9.18 -18.05 -29.36
CA PRO A 260 10.08 -19.05 -29.94
C PRO A 260 9.66 -20.44 -29.48
N THR A 261 9.27 -21.29 -30.41
CA THR A 261 9.07 -22.73 -30.17
C THR A 261 10.33 -23.45 -30.60
N LYS A 262 10.82 -24.38 -29.77
CA LYS A 262 11.93 -25.26 -30.17
C LYS A 262 11.52 -26.20 -31.29
N ASP A 263 10.25 -26.52 -31.35
CA ASP A 263 9.60 -27.36 -32.35
C ASP A 263 8.26 -26.70 -32.73
N PRO A 264 8.14 -26.14 -33.95
CA PRO A 264 6.91 -25.49 -34.39
C PRO A 264 5.73 -26.47 -34.52
N THR A 265 5.94 -27.77 -34.50
CA THR A 265 4.90 -28.80 -34.57
C THR A 265 4.36 -29.17 -33.18
N ARG A 266 5.02 -28.76 -32.11
CA ARG A 266 4.63 -29.07 -30.74
C ARG A 266 4.19 -27.81 -30.01
N PRO A 267 2.90 -27.70 -29.59
CA PRO A 267 2.42 -26.55 -28.84
C PRO A 267 3.14 -26.43 -27.50
N LEU A 268 3.31 -25.17 -27.06
CA LEU A 268 3.86 -24.88 -25.74
C LEU A 268 2.90 -25.38 -24.64
N ASN A 269 3.48 -26.04 -23.65
CA ASN A 269 2.71 -26.49 -22.50
C ASN A 269 2.50 -25.37 -21.47
N GLY A 270 1.63 -25.60 -20.47
CA GLY A 270 1.32 -24.60 -19.44
C GLY A 270 2.52 -24.14 -18.63
N ASP A 271 3.52 -24.99 -18.35
CA ASP A 271 4.76 -24.59 -17.66
C ASP A 271 5.55 -23.55 -18.48
N GLN A 272 5.64 -23.78 -19.80
CA GLN A 272 6.35 -22.86 -20.70
C GLN A 272 5.60 -21.53 -20.85
N LEU A 273 4.28 -21.58 -21.03
CA LEU A 273 3.46 -20.37 -21.15
C LEU A 273 3.50 -19.53 -19.88
N THR A 274 3.39 -20.14 -18.69
CA THR A 274 3.53 -19.41 -17.42
C THR A 274 4.92 -18.82 -17.24
N GLN A 275 5.97 -19.50 -17.69
CA GLN A 275 7.34 -18.98 -17.65
C GLN A 275 7.52 -17.77 -18.59
N TYR A 276 6.92 -17.78 -19.78
CA TYR A 276 6.95 -16.64 -20.69
C TYR A 276 6.21 -15.44 -20.11
N ILE A 277 5.06 -15.64 -19.47
CA ILE A 277 4.33 -14.56 -18.78
C ILE A 277 5.22 -13.95 -17.70
N LYS A 278 5.80 -14.77 -16.82
CA LYS A 278 6.70 -14.29 -15.74
C LYS A 278 7.94 -13.57 -16.27
N ALA A 279 8.37 -13.87 -17.48
CA ALA A 279 9.47 -13.20 -18.18
C ALA A 279 9.06 -11.89 -18.88
N GLY A 280 7.85 -11.38 -18.66
CA GLY A 280 7.35 -10.15 -19.27
C GLY A 280 6.84 -10.30 -20.71
N LYS A 281 6.67 -11.54 -21.19
CA LYS A 281 6.19 -11.84 -22.55
C LYS A 281 4.70 -12.20 -22.58
N GLY A 282 3.91 -11.64 -21.66
CA GLY A 282 2.49 -11.95 -21.52
C GLY A 282 1.70 -11.70 -22.79
N MET A 283 1.91 -10.55 -23.43
CA MET A 283 1.20 -10.21 -24.67
C MET A 283 1.57 -11.12 -25.87
N GLN A 284 2.78 -11.68 -25.86
CA GLN A 284 3.17 -12.69 -26.87
C GLN A 284 2.48 -14.02 -26.60
N VAL A 285 2.24 -14.39 -25.34
CA VAL A 285 1.45 -15.56 -24.96
C VAL A 285 0.00 -15.37 -25.40
N ILE A 286 -0.57 -14.19 -25.21
CA ILE A 286 -1.91 -13.85 -25.68
C ILE A 286 -2.02 -14.09 -27.19
N LYS A 287 -1.10 -13.51 -27.96
CA LYS A 287 -1.08 -13.72 -29.42
C LYS A 287 -0.95 -15.19 -29.81
N TYR A 288 -0.09 -15.94 -29.12
CA TYR A 288 0.08 -17.37 -29.35
C TYR A 288 -1.22 -18.17 -29.15
N ILE A 289 -2.03 -17.78 -28.15
CA ILE A 289 -3.33 -18.38 -27.87
C ILE A 289 -4.35 -17.95 -28.93
N GLU A 290 -4.37 -16.67 -29.31
CA GLU A 290 -5.24 -16.13 -30.36
C GLU A 290 -5.01 -16.81 -31.71
N ASP A 291 -3.77 -17.16 -32.03
CA ASP A 291 -3.39 -17.88 -33.24
C ASP A 291 -3.77 -19.38 -33.20
N GLY A 292 -4.46 -19.81 -32.15
CA GLY A 292 -4.92 -21.19 -31.97
C GLY A 292 -3.82 -22.21 -31.62
N LEU A 293 -2.63 -21.72 -31.25
CA LEU A 293 -1.47 -22.57 -30.94
C LEU A 293 -1.41 -22.98 -29.47
N GLY A 294 -2.25 -22.38 -28.59
CA GLY A 294 -2.34 -22.65 -27.16
C GLY A 294 -3.73 -22.43 -26.60
N SER A 295 -3.90 -22.69 -25.31
CA SER A 295 -5.16 -22.45 -24.60
C SER A 295 -4.96 -21.46 -23.47
N TYR A 296 -5.89 -20.51 -23.32
CA TYR A 296 -5.96 -19.62 -22.14
C TYR A 296 -6.18 -20.40 -20.84
N ASP A 297 -6.77 -21.60 -20.94
CA ASP A 297 -7.01 -22.52 -19.83
C ASP A 297 -5.79 -23.36 -19.44
N ALA A 298 -4.66 -23.20 -20.13
CA ALA A 298 -3.46 -23.93 -19.82
C ALA A 298 -3.01 -23.67 -18.36
N VAL A 299 -2.60 -24.75 -17.72
CA VAL A 299 -2.09 -24.71 -16.35
C VAL A 299 -0.69 -25.33 -16.29
N ASN A 300 0.13 -24.85 -15.37
CA ASN A 300 1.41 -25.46 -15.08
C ASN A 300 1.24 -26.74 -14.23
N ARG A 301 2.34 -27.41 -13.91
CA ARG A 301 2.35 -28.64 -13.06
C ARG A 301 1.74 -28.42 -11.68
N GLY A 302 1.76 -27.19 -11.14
CA GLY A 302 1.13 -26.79 -9.88
C GLY A 302 -0.38 -26.56 -9.99
N GLY A 303 -0.95 -26.61 -11.19
CA GLY A 303 -2.34 -26.22 -11.44
C GLY A 303 -2.53 -24.70 -11.55
N VAL A 304 -1.44 -23.92 -11.52
CA VAL A 304 -1.49 -22.46 -11.61
C VAL A 304 -1.88 -22.08 -13.04
N THR A 305 -2.91 -21.26 -13.18
CA THR A 305 -3.41 -20.79 -14.47
C THR A 305 -2.51 -19.70 -15.07
N LEU A 306 -2.66 -19.45 -16.38
CA LEU A 306 -1.99 -18.31 -17.02
C LEU A 306 -2.41 -17.00 -16.38
N LEU A 307 -3.71 -16.87 -16.04
CA LEU A 307 -4.26 -15.70 -15.34
C LEU A 307 -3.59 -15.48 -13.99
N SER A 308 -3.48 -16.54 -13.16
CA SER A 308 -2.78 -16.48 -11.88
C SER A 308 -1.31 -16.09 -12.02
N SER A 309 -0.65 -16.57 -13.09
CA SER A 309 0.76 -16.24 -13.35
C SER A 309 0.95 -14.78 -13.79
N ALA A 310 0.03 -14.24 -14.59
CA ALA A 310 0.01 -12.83 -14.97
C ALA A 310 -0.29 -11.93 -13.75
N ALA A 311 -1.21 -12.38 -12.92
CA ALA A 311 -1.57 -11.72 -11.66
C ALA A 311 -0.37 -11.64 -10.68
N GLU A 312 0.33 -12.76 -10.47
CA GLU A 312 1.54 -12.81 -9.62
C GLU A 312 2.66 -11.92 -10.17
N ALA A 313 2.82 -11.88 -11.49
CA ALA A 313 3.82 -11.04 -12.13
C ALA A 313 3.48 -9.54 -12.13
N GLY A 314 2.23 -9.17 -11.80
CA GLY A 314 1.79 -7.78 -11.74
C GLY A 314 1.58 -7.14 -13.12
N TYR A 315 1.09 -7.90 -14.09
CA TYR A 315 0.85 -7.44 -15.47
C TYR A 315 -0.65 -7.24 -15.74
N PRO A 316 -1.24 -6.08 -15.42
CA PRO A 316 -2.67 -5.83 -15.56
C PRO A 316 -3.17 -5.99 -17.00
N ASP A 317 -2.43 -5.53 -18.00
CA ASP A 317 -2.81 -5.69 -19.41
C ASP A 317 -2.93 -7.15 -19.82
N THR A 318 -2.01 -8.00 -19.33
CA THR A 318 -2.05 -9.44 -19.61
C THR A 318 -3.22 -10.10 -18.89
N VAL A 319 -3.54 -9.66 -17.65
CA VAL A 319 -4.69 -10.13 -16.88
C VAL A 319 -5.99 -9.79 -17.62
N ILE A 320 -6.16 -8.53 -18.02
CA ILE A 320 -7.32 -8.07 -18.82
C ILE A 320 -7.45 -8.92 -20.10
N ALA A 321 -6.38 -9.09 -20.85
CA ALA A 321 -6.40 -9.82 -22.09
C ALA A 321 -6.75 -11.31 -21.90
N LEU A 322 -6.26 -11.96 -20.83
CA LEU A 322 -6.61 -13.36 -20.52
C LEU A 322 -8.08 -13.51 -20.11
N ILE A 323 -8.60 -12.60 -19.28
CA ILE A 323 -10.01 -12.59 -18.90
C ILE A 323 -10.88 -12.41 -20.13
N ALA A 324 -10.51 -11.48 -20.98
CA ALA A 324 -11.17 -11.22 -22.22
C ALA A 324 -11.18 -12.43 -23.18
N LEU A 325 -10.16 -13.29 -23.16
CA LEU A 325 -10.13 -14.58 -23.90
C LEU A 325 -11.00 -15.66 -23.24
N GLY A 326 -11.59 -15.41 -22.07
CA GLY A 326 -12.47 -16.33 -21.36
C GLY A 326 -11.82 -17.01 -20.15
N ALA A 327 -10.63 -16.57 -19.72
CA ALA A 327 -10.03 -17.09 -18.49
C ALA A 327 -10.92 -16.79 -17.30
N GLN A 328 -11.20 -17.80 -16.48
CA GLN A 328 -12.08 -17.67 -15.32
C GLN A 328 -11.35 -16.98 -14.17
N VAL A 329 -11.93 -15.90 -13.67
CA VAL A 329 -11.38 -15.07 -12.60
C VAL A 329 -11.22 -15.87 -11.28
N GLU A 330 -12.12 -16.83 -11.03
CA GLU A 330 -12.14 -17.64 -9.81
C GLU A 330 -11.50 -19.02 -9.98
N ARG A 331 -10.82 -19.31 -11.10
CA ARG A 331 -10.19 -20.62 -11.28
C ARG A 331 -8.98 -20.78 -10.38
N VAL A 332 -9.08 -21.73 -9.45
CA VAL A 332 -8.08 -22.01 -8.43
C VAL A 332 -7.01 -23.02 -8.89
N ASP A 333 -5.84 -22.95 -8.24
CA ASP A 333 -4.80 -23.96 -8.34
C ASP A 333 -5.10 -25.19 -7.45
N ARG A 334 -4.14 -26.13 -7.33
CA ARG A 334 -4.28 -27.38 -6.54
C ARG A 334 -4.45 -27.17 -5.04
N VAL A 335 -4.18 -25.97 -4.51
CA VAL A 335 -4.31 -25.60 -3.10
C VAL A 335 -5.35 -24.51 -2.87
N ASN A 336 -6.30 -24.38 -3.81
CA ASN A 336 -7.41 -23.43 -3.79
C ASN A 336 -7.00 -21.95 -3.82
N ARG A 337 -5.83 -21.61 -4.36
CA ARG A 337 -5.46 -20.20 -4.51
C ARG A 337 -6.08 -19.61 -5.77
N THR A 338 -6.78 -18.49 -5.60
CA THR A 338 -7.37 -17.73 -6.70
C THR A 338 -6.35 -16.82 -7.39
N PRO A 339 -6.62 -16.35 -8.62
CA PRO A 339 -5.81 -15.31 -9.26
C PRO A 339 -5.64 -14.05 -8.39
N LEU A 340 -6.65 -13.65 -7.61
CA LEU A 340 -6.57 -12.52 -6.70
C LEU A 340 -5.54 -12.74 -5.57
N MET A 341 -5.42 -13.97 -5.03
CA MET A 341 -4.38 -14.32 -4.06
C MET A 341 -2.97 -14.24 -4.67
N TYR A 342 -2.84 -14.55 -5.95
CA TYR A 342 -1.58 -14.38 -6.68
C TYR A 342 -1.27 -12.90 -6.93
N ALA A 343 -2.27 -12.09 -7.31
CA ALA A 343 -2.12 -10.64 -7.45
C ALA A 343 -1.72 -9.97 -6.13
N ALA A 344 -2.26 -10.44 -4.99
CA ALA A 344 -1.94 -9.95 -3.66
C ALA A 344 -0.45 -10.09 -3.29
N ARG A 345 0.29 -10.98 -3.97
CA ARG A 345 1.75 -11.13 -3.84
C ARG A 345 2.53 -10.23 -4.79
N SER A 346 1.87 -9.63 -5.76
CA SER A 346 2.52 -8.74 -6.72
C SER A 346 2.76 -7.35 -6.11
N LYS A 347 3.75 -6.63 -6.64
CA LYS A 347 4.01 -5.25 -6.24
C LYS A 347 3.16 -4.23 -6.99
N ASN A 348 2.25 -4.70 -7.85
CA ASN A 348 1.40 -3.85 -8.66
C ASN A 348 -0.05 -3.88 -8.16
N PRO A 349 -0.50 -2.87 -7.39
CA PRO A 349 -1.86 -2.80 -6.85
C PRO A 349 -2.94 -2.68 -7.94
N GLU A 350 -2.59 -2.20 -9.13
CA GLU A 350 -3.52 -2.11 -10.26
C GLU A 350 -4.01 -3.50 -10.70
N THR A 351 -3.13 -4.52 -10.61
CA THR A 351 -3.51 -5.91 -10.94
C THR A 351 -4.56 -6.46 -9.97
N ILE A 352 -4.46 -6.11 -8.68
CA ILE A 352 -5.47 -6.45 -7.67
C ILE A 352 -6.79 -5.77 -8.02
N GLN A 353 -6.74 -4.46 -8.32
CA GLN A 353 -7.93 -3.69 -8.67
C GLN A 353 -8.63 -4.25 -9.91
N VAL A 354 -7.87 -4.58 -10.97
CA VAL A 354 -8.43 -5.19 -12.19
C VAL A 354 -9.19 -6.47 -11.88
N LEU A 355 -8.64 -7.37 -11.05
CA LEU A 355 -9.32 -8.62 -10.70
C LEU A 355 -10.58 -8.37 -9.87
N ILE A 356 -10.55 -7.40 -8.94
CA ILE A 356 -11.73 -7.01 -8.16
C ILE A 356 -12.82 -6.43 -9.07
N ASP A 357 -12.44 -5.53 -9.99
CA ASP A 357 -13.36 -4.92 -10.97
C ASP A 357 -13.98 -5.97 -11.91
N GLU A 358 -13.27 -7.07 -12.16
CA GLU A 358 -13.73 -8.22 -12.94
C GLU A 358 -14.49 -9.27 -12.10
N GLY A 359 -14.80 -8.94 -10.85
CA GLY A 359 -15.68 -9.71 -9.97
C GLY A 359 -14.99 -10.81 -9.16
N ALA A 360 -13.67 -10.70 -8.94
CA ALA A 360 -12.98 -11.62 -8.02
C ALA A 360 -13.52 -11.51 -6.60
N ASP A 361 -13.74 -12.66 -5.95
CA ASP A 361 -14.16 -12.72 -4.56
C ASP A 361 -12.99 -12.38 -3.62
N ILE A 362 -13.09 -11.21 -2.98
CA ILE A 362 -12.10 -10.70 -2.04
C ILE A 362 -12.01 -11.51 -0.73
N GLN A 363 -13.00 -12.34 -0.45
CA GLN A 363 -13.07 -13.19 0.75
C GLN A 363 -12.76 -14.67 0.45
N SER A 364 -12.39 -15.00 -0.78
CA SER A 364 -11.97 -16.37 -1.15
C SER A 364 -10.92 -16.91 -0.20
N ARG A 365 -10.96 -18.23 0.06
CA ARG A 365 -10.03 -18.89 0.98
C ARG A 365 -9.25 -19.98 0.27
N ASP A 366 -7.93 -20.00 0.48
CA ASP A 366 -7.09 -21.12 0.06
C ASP A 366 -7.29 -22.34 0.97
N ARG A 367 -6.58 -23.45 0.70
CA ARG A 367 -6.68 -24.70 1.49
C ARG A 367 -6.30 -24.49 2.97
N LEU A 368 -5.50 -23.49 3.29
CA LEU A 368 -5.10 -23.16 4.67
C LEU A 368 -6.05 -22.15 5.33
N GLY A 369 -7.01 -21.62 4.58
CA GLY A 369 -7.95 -20.60 5.03
C GLY A 369 -7.45 -19.17 4.86
N ASN A 370 -6.30 -18.96 4.19
CA ASN A 370 -5.79 -17.62 3.93
C ASN A 370 -6.63 -16.91 2.87
N THR A 371 -6.88 -15.63 3.10
CA THR A 371 -7.55 -14.73 2.14
C THR A 371 -6.52 -13.97 1.29
N PRO A 372 -6.94 -13.29 0.20
CA PRO A 372 -6.06 -12.36 -0.52
C PRO A 372 -5.40 -11.33 0.40
N LEU A 373 -6.14 -10.82 1.41
CA LEU A 373 -5.59 -9.88 2.39
C LEU A 373 -4.50 -10.52 3.27
N SER A 374 -4.67 -11.78 3.70
CA SER A 374 -3.62 -12.53 4.42
C SER A 374 -2.35 -12.68 3.60
N TRP A 375 -2.50 -12.95 2.29
CA TRP A 375 -1.38 -13.06 1.36
C TRP A 375 -0.65 -11.71 1.17
N ALA A 376 -1.37 -10.61 0.92
CA ALA A 376 -0.76 -9.27 0.81
C ALA A 376 -0.01 -8.89 2.08
N SER A 377 -0.62 -9.16 3.24
CA SER A 377 -0.07 -8.86 4.57
C SER A 377 1.21 -9.64 4.86
N GLY A 378 1.23 -10.94 4.58
CA GLY A 378 2.40 -11.81 4.82
C GLY A 378 3.58 -11.54 3.88
N PHE A 379 3.31 -11.04 2.68
CA PHE A 379 4.35 -10.64 1.72
C PHE A 379 4.81 -9.18 1.89
N GLY A 380 4.21 -8.41 2.80
CA GLY A 380 4.58 -7.03 3.05
C GLY A 380 4.26 -6.10 1.88
N ILE A 381 3.13 -6.32 1.21
CA ILE A 381 2.70 -5.51 0.07
C ILE A 381 1.67 -4.48 0.53
N ALA A 382 2.10 -3.44 1.23
CA ALA A 382 1.23 -2.43 1.83
C ALA A 382 0.23 -1.81 0.83
N SER A 383 0.65 -1.55 -0.40
CA SER A 383 -0.26 -1.06 -1.45
C SER A 383 -1.36 -2.07 -1.80
N GLY A 384 -1.06 -3.37 -1.78
CA GLY A 384 -2.03 -4.44 -1.98
C GLY A 384 -2.98 -4.59 -0.78
N VAL A 385 -2.45 -4.49 0.45
CA VAL A 385 -3.25 -4.45 1.68
C VAL A 385 -4.26 -3.30 1.61
N GLN A 386 -3.81 -2.09 1.22
CA GLN A 386 -4.68 -0.93 1.11
C GLN A 386 -5.82 -1.14 0.10
N VAL A 387 -5.51 -1.63 -1.11
CA VAL A 387 -6.54 -1.88 -2.15
C VAL A 387 -7.57 -2.90 -1.67
N LEU A 388 -7.14 -3.98 -1.01
CA LEU A 388 -8.04 -5.01 -0.50
C LEU A 388 -8.92 -4.49 0.64
N ILE A 389 -8.37 -3.71 1.57
CA ILE A 389 -9.14 -3.06 2.65
C ILE A 389 -10.15 -2.06 2.05
N ASP A 390 -9.73 -1.23 1.10
CA ASP A 390 -10.62 -0.27 0.41
C ASP A 390 -11.77 -0.98 -0.33
N ALA A 391 -11.53 -2.21 -0.80
CA ALA A 391 -12.55 -3.06 -1.43
C ALA A 391 -13.46 -3.79 -0.42
N GLY A 392 -13.22 -3.65 0.89
CA GLY A 392 -14.03 -4.25 1.94
C GLY A 392 -13.55 -5.64 2.41
N ALA A 393 -12.26 -5.97 2.25
CA ALA A 393 -11.72 -7.18 2.84
C ALA A 393 -11.78 -7.12 4.38
N ASP A 394 -12.18 -8.23 5.00
CA ASP A 394 -12.24 -8.35 6.46
C ASP A 394 -10.83 -8.49 7.06
N ALA A 395 -10.39 -7.47 7.81
CA ALA A 395 -9.10 -7.41 8.47
C ALA A 395 -8.92 -8.47 9.60
N ASN A 396 -10.01 -9.11 10.03
CA ASN A 396 -10.04 -10.03 11.16
C ASN A 396 -10.25 -11.49 10.74
N THR A 397 -10.15 -11.80 9.46
CA THR A 397 -10.22 -13.19 9.00
C THR A 397 -9.09 -14.02 9.62
N VAL A 398 -9.42 -15.26 10.02
CA VAL A 398 -8.47 -16.19 10.64
C VAL A 398 -8.25 -17.36 9.70
N ASP A 399 -7.00 -17.77 9.45
CA ASP A 399 -6.70 -19.00 8.74
C ASP A 399 -7.07 -20.23 9.60
N THR A 400 -7.29 -21.37 8.95
CA THR A 400 -7.84 -22.57 9.61
C THR A 400 -6.77 -23.48 10.22
N VAL A 401 -5.50 -23.23 9.99
CA VAL A 401 -4.40 -24.11 10.40
C VAL A 401 -3.57 -23.51 11.52
N LEU A 402 -3.13 -22.28 11.37
CA LEU A 402 -2.28 -21.59 12.33
C LEU A 402 -3.06 -20.62 13.21
N GLY A 403 -4.29 -20.26 12.83
CA GLY A 403 -5.06 -19.23 13.51
C GLY A 403 -4.50 -17.81 13.26
N TYR A 404 -3.78 -17.61 12.16
CA TYR A 404 -3.20 -16.34 11.86
C TYR A 404 -4.23 -15.39 11.25
N THR A 405 -4.24 -14.17 11.75
CA THR A 405 -4.94 -13.04 11.14
C THR A 405 -4.01 -12.32 10.15
N PRO A 406 -4.55 -11.48 9.23
CA PRO A 406 -3.71 -10.59 8.42
C PRO A 406 -2.73 -9.75 9.26
N LEU A 407 -3.16 -9.31 10.46
CA LEU A 407 -2.28 -8.58 11.38
C LEU A 407 -1.13 -9.43 11.91
N ILE A 408 -1.34 -10.72 12.24
CA ILE A 408 -0.27 -11.64 12.65
C ILE A 408 0.71 -11.86 11.50
N TRP A 409 0.20 -12.05 10.27
CA TRP A 409 1.04 -12.17 9.08
C TRP A 409 1.88 -10.91 8.85
N ALA A 410 1.27 -9.72 8.88
CA ALA A 410 1.99 -8.45 8.72
C ALA A 410 3.02 -8.22 9.82
N ALA A 411 2.65 -8.48 11.07
CA ALA A 411 3.51 -8.28 12.25
C ALA A 411 4.76 -9.16 12.23
N GLY A 412 4.62 -10.43 11.79
CA GLY A 412 5.72 -11.40 11.82
C GLY A 412 6.57 -11.42 10.53
N PHE A 413 5.96 -11.22 9.38
CA PHE A 413 6.60 -11.47 8.07
C PHE A 413 6.46 -10.31 7.08
N GLY A 414 5.53 -9.39 7.32
CA GLY A 414 5.22 -8.28 6.45
C GLY A 414 6.10 -7.05 6.69
N ASP A 415 5.52 -5.92 6.53
CA ASP A 415 6.15 -4.62 6.75
C ASP A 415 5.32 -3.74 7.70
N THR A 416 5.94 -2.68 8.19
CA THR A 416 5.33 -1.75 9.15
C THR A 416 4.12 -1.00 8.56
N ASP A 417 4.14 -0.69 7.26
CA ASP A 417 3.05 0.03 6.61
C ASP A 417 1.79 -0.86 6.53
N SER A 418 1.96 -2.16 6.23
CA SER A 418 0.86 -3.15 6.29
C SER A 418 0.26 -3.25 7.69
N VAL A 419 1.10 -3.28 8.74
CA VAL A 419 0.63 -3.27 10.14
C VAL A 419 -0.20 -2.01 10.42
N ALA A 420 0.27 -0.84 10.01
CA ALA A 420 -0.43 0.42 10.20
C ALA A 420 -1.80 0.43 9.52
N ILE A 421 -1.86 0.02 8.24
CA ILE A 421 -3.11 -0.04 7.47
C ILE A 421 -4.13 -0.98 8.12
N LEU A 422 -3.70 -2.17 8.55
CA LEU A 422 -4.58 -3.14 9.20
C LEU A 422 -5.12 -2.64 10.54
N LEU A 423 -4.29 -1.97 11.35
CA LEU A 423 -4.72 -1.35 12.61
C LEU A 423 -5.74 -0.22 12.37
N GLU A 424 -5.53 0.61 11.35
CA GLU A 424 -6.48 1.64 10.93
C GLU A 424 -7.80 1.06 10.43
N ALA A 425 -7.76 -0.12 9.81
CA ALA A 425 -8.93 -0.88 9.39
C ALA A 425 -9.64 -1.64 10.52
N GLY A 426 -9.17 -1.52 11.77
CA GLY A 426 -9.79 -2.17 12.93
C GLY A 426 -9.38 -3.62 13.15
N ALA A 427 -8.17 -4.01 12.72
CA ALA A 427 -7.64 -5.34 13.05
C ALA A 427 -7.47 -5.52 14.57
N ASP A 428 -7.93 -6.65 15.08
CA ASP A 428 -7.87 -6.97 16.51
C ASP A 428 -6.44 -7.37 16.93
N VAL A 429 -5.83 -6.55 17.77
CA VAL A 429 -4.49 -6.75 18.33
C VAL A 429 -4.41 -7.88 19.35
N SER A 430 -5.54 -8.38 19.80
CA SER A 430 -5.63 -9.36 20.92
C SER A 430 -5.79 -10.81 20.46
N VAL A 431 -5.93 -11.08 19.16
CA VAL A 431 -6.09 -12.43 18.63
C VAL A 431 -4.80 -13.22 18.76
N ASN A 432 -4.88 -14.40 19.37
CA ASN A 432 -3.75 -15.31 19.51
C ASN A 432 -3.78 -16.36 18.40
N ASP A 433 -2.61 -16.81 17.94
CA ASP A 433 -2.50 -17.94 17.03
C ASP A 433 -2.92 -19.27 17.72
N LEU A 434 -3.32 -20.26 16.92
CA LEU A 434 -3.75 -21.57 17.40
C LEU A 434 -2.56 -22.48 17.73
N ALA A 435 -1.40 -22.24 17.15
CA ALA A 435 -0.23 -23.12 17.26
C ALA A 435 0.45 -23.00 18.64
N GLU A 436 0.77 -21.77 19.01
CA GLU A 436 1.55 -21.48 20.22
C GLU A 436 0.84 -20.50 21.17
N GLY A 437 -0.33 -19.97 20.79
CA GLY A 437 -1.08 -18.98 21.56
C GLY A 437 -0.43 -17.59 21.52
N ARG A 438 0.39 -17.31 20.52
CA ARG A 438 1.13 -16.05 20.39
C ARG A 438 0.27 -14.93 19.86
N THR A 439 0.44 -13.75 20.43
CA THR A 439 -0.18 -12.51 19.98
C THR A 439 0.55 -11.90 18.77
N PRO A 440 -0.07 -10.98 18.01
CA PRO A 440 0.61 -10.19 16.98
C PRO A 440 1.89 -9.51 17.50
N LEU A 441 1.86 -8.98 18.73
CA LEU A 441 3.02 -8.37 19.38
C LEU A 441 4.19 -9.36 19.53
N MET A 442 3.92 -10.61 19.95
CA MET A 442 4.96 -11.64 20.09
C MET A 442 5.58 -12.02 18.76
N HIS A 443 4.77 -12.07 17.69
CA HIS A 443 5.27 -12.28 16.32
C HIS A 443 6.14 -11.11 15.85
N ALA A 444 5.71 -9.86 16.07
CA ALA A 444 6.50 -8.67 15.73
C ALA A 444 7.83 -8.62 16.49
N VAL A 445 7.84 -8.95 17.77
CA VAL A 445 9.08 -8.99 18.57
C VAL A 445 10.04 -10.03 18.02
N ARG A 446 9.56 -11.23 17.69
CA ARG A 446 10.40 -12.34 17.24
C ARG A 446 11.05 -12.11 15.88
N THR A 447 10.31 -11.61 14.91
CA THR A 447 10.73 -11.54 13.49
C THR A 447 10.45 -10.23 12.79
N GLY A 448 9.56 -9.41 13.34
CA GLY A 448 9.15 -8.13 12.76
C GLY A 448 10.16 -7.00 12.97
N LYS A 449 9.80 -5.82 12.52
CA LYS A 449 10.56 -4.58 12.73
C LYS A 449 10.16 -3.92 14.05
N ILE A 450 11.07 -3.14 14.64
CA ILE A 450 10.79 -2.42 15.90
C ILE A 450 9.63 -1.44 15.77
N GLU A 451 9.44 -0.83 14.60
CA GLU A 451 8.34 0.08 14.34
C GLU A 451 6.98 -0.64 14.38
N ALA A 452 6.92 -1.92 13.94
CA ALA A 452 5.73 -2.75 14.06
C ALA A 452 5.42 -3.07 15.52
N VAL A 453 6.45 -3.36 16.34
CA VAL A 453 6.32 -3.55 17.80
C VAL A 453 5.72 -2.30 18.44
N ALA A 454 6.25 -1.11 18.10
CA ALA A 454 5.78 0.17 18.63
C ALA A 454 4.32 0.45 18.23
N LEU A 455 3.94 0.19 16.96
CA LEU A 455 2.57 0.37 16.49
C LEU A 455 1.58 -0.53 17.23
N LEU A 456 1.92 -1.80 17.42
CA LEU A 456 1.05 -2.75 18.14
C LEU A 456 0.87 -2.37 19.61
N ILE A 457 1.93 -1.96 20.30
CA ILE A 457 1.85 -1.48 21.68
C ILE A 457 0.95 -0.25 21.75
N LYS A 458 1.12 0.71 20.85
CA LYS A 458 0.29 1.91 20.76
C LYS A 458 -1.18 1.60 20.49
N ALA A 459 -1.44 0.57 19.67
CA ALA A 459 -2.79 0.10 19.37
C ALA A 459 -3.44 -0.66 20.55
N GLY A 460 -2.74 -0.78 21.70
CA GLY A 460 -3.27 -1.43 22.90
C GLY A 460 -2.96 -2.92 23.02
N ALA A 461 -1.97 -3.43 22.29
CA ALA A 461 -1.53 -4.82 22.49
C ALA A 461 -1.08 -5.04 23.94
N LYS A 462 -1.53 -6.14 24.55
CA LYS A 462 -1.20 -6.51 25.92
C LYS A 462 0.28 -6.89 26.01
N VAL A 463 1.12 -6.02 26.53
CA VAL A 463 2.58 -6.23 26.67
C VAL A 463 2.89 -7.45 27.54
N ASN A 464 2.06 -7.68 28.59
CA ASN A 464 2.14 -8.83 29.49
C ASN A 464 1.25 -10.01 29.07
N GLY A 465 0.74 -10.02 27.83
CA GLY A 465 0.05 -11.17 27.26
C GLY A 465 0.97 -12.40 27.27
N ILE A 466 0.40 -13.59 27.46
CA ILE A 466 1.13 -14.85 27.53
C ILE A 466 0.73 -15.81 26.42
N ASP A 467 1.67 -16.59 25.93
CA ASP A 467 1.45 -17.71 25.03
C ASP A 467 1.05 -19.00 25.78
N ASN A 468 0.89 -20.12 25.07
CA ASN A 468 0.55 -21.43 25.66
C ASN A 468 1.61 -21.96 26.65
N LYS A 469 2.84 -21.42 26.59
CA LYS A 469 3.93 -21.73 27.52
C LYS A 469 4.08 -20.69 28.62
N LYS A 470 3.07 -19.83 28.81
CA LYS A 470 3.12 -18.67 29.70
C LYS A 470 4.28 -17.72 29.42
N SER A 471 4.86 -17.73 28.22
CA SER A 471 5.90 -16.81 27.82
C SER A 471 5.29 -15.47 27.41
N THR A 472 5.86 -14.38 27.88
CA THR A 472 5.52 -13.01 27.44
C THR A 472 6.31 -12.64 26.19
N ALA A 473 5.98 -11.50 25.57
CA ALA A 473 6.77 -10.95 24.47
C ALA A 473 8.25 -10.77 24.84
N LEU A 474 8.55 -10.46 26.12
CA LEU A 474 9.91 -10.35 26.61
C LEU A 474 10.66 -11.69 26.61
N HIS A 475 10.01 -12.79 27.00
CA HIS A 475 10.60 -14.13 26.93
C HIS A 475 10.93 -14.51 25.47
N ILE A 476 9.99 -14.25 24.56
CA ILE A 476 10.16 -14.52 23.12
C ILE A 476 11.34 -13.71 22.57
N GLY A 477 11.40 -12.42 22.92
CA GLY A 477 12.48 -11.54 22.48
C GLY A 477 13.85 -11.94 23.04
N ALA A 478 13.92 -12.17 24.33
CA ALA A 478 15.16 -12.52 25.02
C ALA A 478 15.75 -13.87 24.55
N GLY A 479 14.88 -14.86 24.26
CA GLY A 479 15.29 -16.19 23.79
C GLY A 479 15.56 -16.31 22.28
N SER A 480 15.30 -15.28 21.47
CA SER A 480 15.42 -15.35 20.00
C SER A 480 16.70 -14.68 19.50
N ASN A 481 17.55 -15.41 18.76
CA ASN A 481 18.83 -14.89 18.24
C ASN A 481 18.68 -13.72 17.23
N ASN A 482 17.50 -13.52 16.66
CA ASN A 482 17.24 -12.44 15.70
C ASN A 482 16.72 -11.15 16.35
N VAL A 483 16.62 -11.10 17.68
CA VAL A 483 16.07 -9.94 18.40
C VAL A 483 17.21 -9.07 18.93
N THR A 484 17.14 -7.80 18.63
CA THR A 484 18.07 -6.76 19.02
C THR A 484 17.67 -6.14 20.36
N LEU A 485 18.63 -5.50 21.04
CA LEU A 485 18.42 -4.91 22.38
C LEU A 485 17.32 -3.84 22.37
N ASP A 486 17.21 -3.04 21.31
CA ASP A 486 16.23 -1.96 21.17
C ASP A 486 14.77 -2.43 21.32
N LYS A 487 14.45 -3.63 20.82
CA LYS A 487 13.12 -4.22 21.02
C LYS A 487 12.87 -4.61 22.48
N ILE A 488 13.87 -5.10 23.16
CA ILE A 488 13.81 -5.44 24.60
C ILE A 488 13.62 -4.16 25.42
N GLU A 489 14.38 -3.12 25.12
CA GLU A 489 14.26 -1.81 25.75
C GLU A 489 12.86 -1.21 25.56
N LEU A 490 12.29 -1.32 24.35
CA LEU A 490 10.94 -0.87 24.06
C LEU A 490 9.89 -1.63 24.88
N LEU A 491 10.01 -2.97 25.00
CA LEU A 491 9.09 -3.77 25.82
C LEU A 491 9.17 -3.39 27.29
N VAL A 492 10.39 -3.22 27.83
CA VAL A 492 10.61 -2.80 29.24
C VAL A 492 10.02 -1.41 29.47
N ALA A 493 10.30 -0.46 28.59
CA ALA A 493 9.73 0.89 28.65
C ALA A 493 8.20 0.88 28.56
N SER A 494 7.61 -0.15 27.96
CA SER A 494 6.17 -0.32 27.84
C SER A 494 5.52 -1.07 29.00
N GLY A 495 6.28 -1.37 30.06
CA GLY A 495 5.77 -1.94 31.31
C GLY A 495 5.62 -3.46 31.30
N VAL A 496 6.47 -4.18 30.55
CA VAL A 496 6.51 -5.64 30.63
C VAL A 496 7.03 -6.10 32.00
N GLU A 497 6.45 -7.14 32.57
CA GLU A 497 6.91 -7.77 33.81
C GLU A 497 8.24 -8.48 33.57
N VAL A 498 9.35 -7.87 34.00
CA VAL A 498 10.71 -8.34 33.73
C VAL A 498 10.98 -9.69 34.41
N ASN A 499 10.44 -9.87 35.61
CA ASN A 499 10.62 -11.07 36.45
C ASN A 499 9.55 -12.15 36.24
N ALA A 500 8.68 -11.99 35.23
CA ALA A 500 7.69 -13.01 34.90
C ALA A 500 8.35 -14.35 34.60
N LYS A 501 7.69 -15.46 34.97
CA LYS A 501 8.19 -16.83 34.73
C LYS A 501 7.28 -17.54 33.72
N ASN A 502 7.89 -18.19 32.74
CA ASN A 502 7.20 -19.08 31.84
C ASN A 502 6.80 -20.41 32.53
N SER A 503 6.18 -21.34 31.80
CA SER A 503 5.76 -22.64 32.32
C SER A 503 6.93 -23.54 32.79
N SER A 504 8.13 -23.30 32.34
CA SER A 504 9.38 -23.98 32.80
C SER A 504 9.97 -23.32 34.03
N GLY A 505 9.39 -22.21 34.52
CA GLY A 505 9.91 -21.44 35.64
C GLY A 505 11.08 -20.49 35.27
N GLU A 506 11.36 -20.32 33.98
CA GLU A 506 12.43 -19.49 33.46
C GLU A 506 11.96 -18.04 33.28
N THR A 507 12.84 -17.11 33.60
CA THR A 507 12.66 -15.67 33.28
C THR A 507 13.23 -15.35 31.91
N ALA A 508 12.90 -14.15 31.38
CA ALA A 508 13.50 -13.66 30.15
C ALA A 508 15.04 -13.57 30.23
N LEU A 509 15.59 -13.21 31.40
CA LEU A 509 17.03 -13.21 31.64
C LEU A 509 17.63 -14.61 31.53
N ASP A 510 16.97 -15.64 32.03
CA ASP A 510 17.44 -17.02 31.91
C ASP A 510 17.51 -17.47 30.46
N LEU A 511 16.50 -17.11 29.65
CA LEU A 511 16.50 -17.39 28.22
C LEU A 511 17.57 -16.59 27.45
N ALA A 512 17.82 -15.34 27.83
CA ALA A 512 18.88 -14.52 27.22
C ALA A 512 20.27 -15.12 27.46
N LYS A 513 20.52 -15.71 28.65
CA LYS A 513 21.80 -16.38 28.98
C LYS A 513 22.10 -17.60 28.11
N LEU A 514 21.09 -18.19 27.47
CA LEU A 514 21.26 -19.31 26.54
C LEU A 514 21.72 -18.87 25.15
N ARG A 515 21.67 -17.58 24.86
CA ARG A 515 22.12 -17.02 23.58
C ARG A 515 23.64 -16.90 23.55
N THR A 516 24.19 -17.08 22.34
CA THR A 516 25.64 -17.02 22.11
C THR A 516 26.05 -15.86 21.20
N ASP A 517 25.08 -15.04 20.76
CA ASP A 517 25.31 -13.87 19.91
C ASP A 517 25.56 -12.60 20.76
N ASP A 518 26.13 -11.58 20.13
CA ASP A 518 26.45 -10.30 20.79
C ASP A 518 25.23 -9.63 21.39
N ASN A 519 24.08 -9.66 20.67
CA ASN A 519 22.83 -9.14 21.20
C ASN A 519 22.37 -9.87 22.46
N GLY A 520 22.58 -11.20 22.55
CA GLY A 520 22.30 -11.97 23.76
C GLY A 520 23.08 -11.44 24.95
N SER A 521 24.37 -11.19 24.79
CA SER A 521 25.22 -10.62 25.84
C SER A 521 24.76 -9.23 26.29
N MET A 522 24.39 -8.36 25.37
CA MET A 522 23.83 -7.02 25.64
C MET A 522 22.50 -7.08 26.39
N ILE A 523 21.61 -8.00 25.98
CA ILE A 523 20.32 -8.21 26.64
C ILE A 523 20.51 -8.75 28.07
N VAL A 524 21.44 -9.69 28.29
CA VAL A 524 21.80 -10.21 29.64
C VAL A 524 22.29 -9.07 30.53
N GLU A 525 23.21 -8.24 30.05
CA GLU A 525 23.70 -7.09 30.80
C GLU A 525 22.56 -6.12 31.14
N TYR A 526 21.74 -5.76 30.16
CA TYR A 526 20.63 -4.84 30.35
C TYR A 526 19.62 -5.36 31.39
N LEU A 527 19.09 -6.58 31.22
CA LEU A 527 18.12 -7.17 32.14
C LEU A 527 18.71 -7.40 33.55
N SER A 528 19.99 -7.81 33.67
CA SER A 528 20.64 -7.98 34.97
C SER A 528 20.78 -6.67 35.74
N ASN A 529 21.15 -5.58 35.06
CA ASN A 529 21.24 -4.25 35.65
C ASN A 529 19.86 -3.74 36.11
N LEU A 530 18.81 -4.01 35.34
CA LEU A 530 17.43 -3.59 35.66
C LEU A 530 16.96 -4.33 36.93
N ILE A 531 17.08 -5.65 36.99
CA ILE A 531 16.67 -6.48 38.14
C ILE A 531 17.45 -6.12 39.41
N SER A 532 18.73 -5.71 39.29
CA SER A 532 19.56 -5.32 40.43
C SER A 532 19.23 -3.91 40.96
N SER A 533 18.49 -3.12 40.21
CA SER A 533 18.09 -1.75 40.58
C SER A 533 16.69 -1.66 41.22
N GLU A 534 15.90 -2.73 41.17
CA GLU A 534 14.65 -2.94 41.89
C GLU A 534 14.89 -3.54 43.27
#